data_894531bcd57e8b0cd1814af9ec2c1dae
#
_entry.id   894531bcd57e8b0cd1814af9ec2c1dae
#
_cell.length_a   1.000
_cell.length_b   1.000
_cell.length_c   1.000
_cell.angle_alpha   90.00
_cell.angle_beta   90.00
_cell.angle_gamma   90.00
#
_symmetry.space_group_name_H-M   'P 1'
#
loop_
_entity.id
_entity.type
_entity.pdbx_description
1 polymer ?
#
loop_
_entity_poly.entity_id
_entity_poly.type
_entity_poly.pdbx_seq_one_letter_code
_entity_poly.pdbx_strand_id
1 'polypeptide(L)'
;MVTGWLNIGGTWFYLDGSGAMVANGWRSLGGSWYWFGDSGAMATGWFLAGGSWYYASGSGAMVTGWLSNGGTWYWLGGSGAMASNSWANVGGVWYWFDDSGAMATGWRQVGGAWYYFSGSGAMAHDAWVGDYYLRSSGAMATNAWVGSYYVGEDGKWIPGYGLVWYKSGSHVYHTHKCRTVGKDAKGYSQISIQEAQRRGASRECKNCQQIG
;
A
#
# COMPACT_ATOMS: atom_id res chain seq x y z
N MET A 1 40.28 -37.91 -1.30
CA MET A 1 39.44 -36.95 -2.04
C MET A 1 38.71 -36.11 -0.99
N VAL A 2 38.75 -34.79 -1.10
CA VAL A 2 38.05 -33.89 -0.16
C VAL A 2 36.64 -33.65 -0.73
N THR A 3 35.62 -33.71 0.08
CA THR A 3 34.21 -33.45 -0.27
C THR A 3 33.57 -32.65 0.85
N GLY A 4 32.47 -31.95 0.54
CA GLY A 4 31.75 -31.12 1.51
C GLY A 4 32.27 -29.69 1.59
N TRP A 5 32.03 -29.06 2.73
CA TRP A 5 32.39 -27.66 2.95
C TRP A 5 33.91 -27.47 3.09
N LEU A 6 34.45 -26.45 2.41
CA LEU A 6 35.83 -26.05 2.42
C LEU A 6 35.97 -24.55 2.63
N ASN A 7 36.75 -24.14 3.63
CA ASN A 7 37.06 -22.71 3.84
C ASN A 7 38.50 -22.45 3.40
N ILE A 8 38.67 -21.46 2.53
CA ILE A 8 40.00 -21.01 2.06
C ILE A 8 40.06 -19.49 2.27
N GLY A 9 40.88 -19.06 3.18
CA GLY A 9 41.10 -17.63 3.43
C GLY A 9 39.86 -16.88 3.87
N GLY A 10 38.91 -17.50 4.57
CA GLY A 10 37.63 -16.89 4.97
C GLY A 10 36.50 -17.05 3.96
N THR A 11 36.79 -17.55 2.75
CA THR A 11 35.77 -17.81 1.71
C THR A 11 35.36 -19.27 1.77
N TRP A 12 34.04 -19.54 1.78
CA TRP A 12 33.47 -20.86 1.79
C TRP A 12 33.18 -21.37 0.38
N PHE A 13 33.53 -22.62 0.14
CA PHE A 13 33.27 -23.39 -1.08
C PHE A 13 32.61 -24.71 -0.69
N TYR A 14 31.99 -25.38 -1.65
CA TYR A 14 31.45 -26.70 -1.47
C TYR A 14 31.92 -27.64 -2.58
N LEU A 15 32.44 -28.77 -2.19
CA LEU A 15 32.88 -29.86 -3.06
C LEU A 15 31.80 -30.94 -3.03
N ASP A 16 31.30 -31.36 -4.17
CA ASP A 16 30.30 -32.42 -4.27
C ASP A 16 30.87 -33.80 -3.94
N GLY A 17 30.04 -34.85 -4.03
CA GLY A 17 30.46 -36.22 -3.73
C GLY A 17 31.57 -36.77 -4.64
N SER A 18 31.82 -36.14 -5.78
CA SER A 18 32.94 -36.47 -6.67
C SER A 18 34.20 -35.66 -6.40
N GLY A 19 34.12 -34.73 -5.42
CA GLY A 19 35.19 -33.75 -5.14
C GLY A 19 35.23 -32.57 -6.11
N ALA A 20 34.27 -32.46 -7.01
CA ALA A 20 34.17 -31.30 -7.91
C ALA A 20 33.60 -30.09 -7.16
N MET A 21 34.18 -28.90 -7.42
CA MET A 21 33.72 -27.65 -6.82
C MET A 21 32.37 -27.24 -7.43
N VAL A 22 31.42 -26.97 -6.56
CA VAL A 22 30.12 -26.40 -6.97
C VAL A 22 30.31 -24.93 -7.31
N ALA A 23 29.83 -24.52 -8.47
CA ALA A 23 29.86 -23.12 -8.94
C ALA A 23 28.58 -22.82 -9.72
N ASN A 24 28.29 -21.52 -9.93
CA ASN A 24 27.22 -21.02 -10.79
C ASN A 24 25.87 -21.64 -10.50
N GLY A 25 25.47 -21.73 -9.26
CA GLY A 25 24.18 -22.33 -9.01
C GLY A 25 23.77 -22.48 -7.55
N TRP A 26 22.52 -22.80 -7.42
CA TRP A 26 21.90 -23.14 -6.15
C TRP A 26 22.21 -24.58 -5.72
N ARG A 27 22.41 -24.76 -4.41
CA ARG A 27 22.50 -26.07 -3.77
C ARG A 27 21.71 -26.10 -2.47
N SER A 28 20.92 -27.14 -2.30
CA SER A 28 20.26 -27.44 -1.02
C SER A 28 21.16 -28.36 -0.21
N LEU A 29 21.60 -27.87 0.92
CA LEU A 29 22.51 -28.57 1.82
C LEU A 29 21.97 -28.51 3.26
N GLY A 30 21.68 -29.66 3.85
CA GLY A 30 21.14 -29.70 5.21
C GLY A 30 19.82 -28.97 5.42
N GLY A 31 18.95 -28.89 4.38
CA GLY A 31 17.66 -28.20 4.44
C GLY A 31 17.71 -26.71 4.18
N SER A 32 18.89 -26.14 3.95
CA SER A 32 19.06 -24.72 3.57
C SER A 32 19.55 -24.59 2.14
N TRP A 33 19.16 -23.51 1.46
CA TRP A 33 19.63 -23.20 0.12
C TRP A 33 20.83 -22.26 0.19
N TYR A 34 21.85 -22.53 -0.65
CA TYR A 34 23.06 -21.76 -0.79
C TYR A 34 23.29 -21.43 -2.26
N TRP A 35 23.82 -20.25 -2.54
CA TRP A 35 24.26 -19.86 -3.87
C TRP A 35 25.77 -19.85 -3.95
N PHE A 36 26.30 -20.47 -5.00
CA PHE A 36 27.73 -20.44 -5.33
C PHE A 36 27.91 -19.67 -6.64
N GLY A 37 28.69 -18.60 -6.61
CA GLY A 37 28.98 -17.77 -7.77
C GLY A 37 29.91 -18.45 -8.77
N ASP A 38 30.33 -17.73 -9.80
CA ASP A 38 31.17 -18.21 -10.89
C ASP A 38 32.52 -18.78 -10.39
N SER A 39 33.09 -18.16 -9.36
CA SER A 39 34.34 -18.60 -8.73
C SER A 39 34.15 -19.83 -7.80
N GLY A 40 32.93 -20.31 -7.61
CA GLY A 40 32.59 -21.32 -6.60
C GLY A 40 32.46 -20.75 -5.18
N ALA A 41 32.69 -19.47 -4.98
CA ALA A 41 32.54 -18.84 -3.68
C ALA A 41 31.07 -18.81 -3.24
N MET A 42 30.79 -19.22 -2.00
CA MET A 42 29.48 -19.12 -1.38
C MET A 42 29.07 -17.65 -1.20
N ALA A 43 27.88 -17.28 -1.65
CA ALA A 43 27.34 -15.94 -1.48
C ALA A 43 26.95 -15.68 -0.02
N THR A 44 27.18 -14.44 0.42
CA THR A 44 26.67 -13.86 1.67
C THR A 44 26.20 -12.44 1.41
N GLY A 45 25.22 -11.97 2.16
CA GLY A 45 24.62 -10.66 1.89
C GLY A 45 23.78 -10.66 0.61
N TRP A 46 23.65 -9.49 -0.02
CA TRP A 46 22.89 -9.33 -1.26
C TRP A 46 23.65 -9.88 -2.48
N PHE A 47 22.96 -10.62 -3.33
CA PHE A 47 23.50 -11.11 -4.61
C PHE A 47 22.41 -11.25 -5.67
N LEU A 48 22.80 -11.16 -6.93
CA LEU A 48 21.91 -11.31 -8.08
C LEU A 48 22.07 -12.70 -8.68
N ALA A 49 20.98 -13.40 -8.89
CA ALA A 49 20.94 -14.71 -9.54
C ALA A 49 19.71 -14.81 -10.45
N GLY A 50 19.91 -15.16 -11.72
CA GLY A 50 18.82 -15.32 -12.69
C GLY A 50 17.95 -14.07 -12.85
N GLY A 51 18.51 -12.86 -12.70
CA GLY A 51 17.79 -11.61 -12.83
C GLY A 51 16.98 -11.18 -11.59
N SER A 52 17.03 -11.94 -10.49
CA SER A 52 16.38 -11.59 -9.21
C SER A 52 17.42 -11.40 -8.11
N TRP A 53 17.13 -10.46 -7.21
CA TRP A 53 17.94 -10.25 -6.02
C TRP A 53 17.54 -11.23 -4.91
N TYR A 54 18.56 -11.71 -4.22
CA TYR A 54 18.45 -12.61 -3.05
C TYR A 54 19.34 -12.10 -1.93
N TYR A 55 19.07 -12.59 -0.73
CA TYR A 55 19.93 -12.33 0.42
C TYR A 55 20.31 -13.64 1.10
N ALA A 56 21.60 -13.83 1.33
CA ALA A 56 22.12 -14.91 2.14
C ALA A 56 22.61 -14.36 3.49
N SER A 57 22.34 -15.10 4.55
CA SER A 57 22.85 -14.79 5.89
C SER A 57 24.37 -14.84 5.93
N GLY A 58 24.98 -14.43 7.04
CA GLY A 58 26.42 -14.58 7.25
C GLY A 58 26.91 -16.02 7.19
N SER A 59 26.04 -17.01 7.39
CA SER A 59 26.34 -18.43 7.19
C SER A 59 26.16 -18.90 5.74
N GLY A 60 25.75 -18.03 4.82
CA GLY A 60 25.45 -18.35 3.43
C GLY A 60 24.05 -18.91 3.18
N ALA A 61 23.27 -19.19 4.21
CA ALA A 61 21.91 -19.70 4.04
C ALA A 61 21.01 -18.63 3.46
N MET A 62 20.26 -18.98 2.38
CA MET A 62 19.26 -18.11 1.75
C MET A 62 18.19 -17.70 2.76
N VAL A 63 17.89 -16.41 2.82
CA VAL A 63 16.85 -15.84 3.67
C VAL A 63 15.55 -15.76 2.91
N THR A 64 14.43 -16.00 3.59
CA THR A 64 13.06 -15.80 3.10
C THR A 64 12.27 -15.00 4.11
N GLY A 65 11.17 -14.38 3.70
CA GLY A 65 10.35 -13.56 4.59
C GLY A 65 10.88 -12.14 4.74
N TRP A 66 10.57 -11.52 5.86
CA TRP A 66 10.97 -10.15 6.17
C TRP A 66 12.48 -10.06 6.47
N LEU A 67 13.13 -9.10 5.82
CA LEU A 67 14.53 -8.75 6.05
C LEU A 67 14.63 -7.27 6.37
N SER A 68 15.23 -6.96 7.52
CA SER A 68 15.67 -5.59 7.82
C SER A 68 17.17 -5.48 7.56
N ASN A 69 17.57 -4.61 6.66
CA ASN A 69 18.98 -4.38 6.33
C ASN A 69 19.23 -2.88 6.20
N GLY A 70 20.16 -2.35 7.00
CA GLY A 70 20.48 -0.93 6.99
C GLY A 70 19.30 -0.01 7.37
N GLY A 71 18.35 -0.48 8.18
CA GLY A 71 17.15 0.28 8.56
C GLY A 71 16.03 0.24 7.52
N THR A 72 16.22 -0.42 6.37
CA THR A 72 15.23 -0.62 5.33
C THR A 72 14.66 -2.02 5.40
N TRP A 73 13.33 -2.15 5.23
CA TRP A 73 12.65 -3.43 5.18
C TRP A 73 12.47 -3.92 3.75
N TYR A 74 12.72 -5.20 3.55
CA TYR A 74 12.56 -5.93 2.30
C TYR A 74 11.71 -7.17 2.51
N TRP A 75 11.08 -7.66 1.46
CA TRP A 75 10.38 -8.93 1.45
C TRP A 75 11.04 -9.91 0.48
N LEU A 76 11.49 -11.04 1.03
CA LEU A 76 12.03 -12.15 0.25
C LEU A 76 10.95 -13.24 0.18
N GLY A 77 10.40 -13.47 -0.99
CA GLY A 77 9.33 -14.46 -1.19
C GLY A 77 9.74 -15.87 -0.76
N GLY A 78 8.83 -16.84 -0.83
CA GLY A 78 9.12 -18.24 -0.49
C GLY A 78 10.23 -18.87 -1.34
N SER A 79 10.49 -18.34 -2.54
CA SER A 79 11.63 -18.72 -3.38
C SER A 79 12.95 -18.04 -2.97
N GLY A 80 12.92 -17.11 -2.02
CA GLY A 80 14.03 -16.23 -1.66
C GLY A 80 14.20 -15.00 -2.54
N ALA A 81 13.48 -14.91 -3.66
CA ALA A 81 13.55 -13.73 -4.54
C ALA A 81 12.96 -12.50 -3.86
N MET A 82 13.67 -11.36 -3.94
CA MET A 82 13.25 -10.08 -3.40
C MET A 82 12.06 -9.52 -4.19
N ALA A 83 11.02 -9.09 -3.49
CA ALA A 83 9.95 -8.31 -4.08
C ALA A 83 10.48 -6.93 -4.46
N SER A 84 10.28 -6.51 -5.72
CA SER A 84 10.61 -5.18 -6.21
C SER A 84 9.58 -4.73 -7.23
N ASN A 85 9.27 -3.43 -7.24
CA ASN A 85 8.25 -2.81 -8.08
C ASN A 85 6.94 -3.63 -8.09
N SER A 86 6.53 -4.10 -6.91
CA SER A 86 5.45 -5.08 -6.80
C SER A 86 4.68 -4.99 -5.48
N TRP A 87 3.44 -5.45 -5.54
CA TRP A 87 2.63 -5.71 -4.37
C TRP A 87 2.94 -7.08 -3.77
N ALA A 88 2.93 -7.16 -2.43
CA ALA A 88 2.94 -8.42 -1.73
C ALA A 88 1.83 -8.47 -0.67
N ASN A 89 1.09 -9.58 -0.64
CA ASN A 89 0.18 -9.88 0.46
C ASN A 89 0.89 -10.80 1.46
N VAL A 90 1.10 -10.30 2.66
CA VAL A 90 1.79 -11.04 3.72
C VAL A 90 0.85 -11.17 4.90
N GLY A 91 0.36 -12.37 5.14
CA GLY A 91 -0.58 -12.63 6.23
C GLY A 91 -1.91 -11.86 6.13
N GLY A 92 -2.40 -11.59 4.93
CA GLY A 92 -3.64 -10.83 4.70
C GLY A 92 -3.44 -9.31 4.62
N VAL A 93 -2.24 -8.80 4.86
CA VAL A 93 -1.90 -7.39 4.78
C VAL A 93 -1.16 -7.10 3.49
N TRP A 94 -1.55 -6.03 2.78
CA TRP A 94 -0.89 -5.61 1.56
C TRP A 94 0.24 -4.63 1.84
N TYR A 95 1.36 -4.84 1.13
CA TYR A 95 2.56 -4.02 1.14
C TYR A 95 2.97 -3.68 -0.29
N TRP A 96 3.62 -2.55 -0.48
CA TRP A 96 4.26 -2.19 -1.74
C TRP A 96 5.78 -2.12 -1.56
N PHE A 97 6.50 -2.67 -2.51
CA PHE A 97 7.96 -2.60 -2.59
C PHE A 97 8.34 -1.83 -3.85
N ASP A 98 9.18 -0.81 -3.70
CA ASP A 98 9.64 0.00 -4.82
C ASP A 98 10.64 -0.77 -5.71
N ASP A 99 11.18 -0.11 -6.74
CA ASP A 99 12.14 -0.69 -7.68
C ASP A 99 13.46 -1.12 -7.03
N SER A 100 13.83 -0.51 -5.91
CA SER A 100 14.97 -0.95 -5.10
C SER A 100 14.67 -2.15 -4.18
N GLY A 101 13.41 -2.56 -4.09
CA GLY A 101 12.89 -3.56 -3.16
C GLY A 101 12.59 -3.00 -1.76
N ALA A 102 12.72 -1.70 -1.55
CA ALA A 102 12.43 -1.09 -0.25
C ALA A 102 10.92 -1.04 0.01
N MET A 103 10.51 -1.45 1.21
CA MET A 103 9.12 -1.37 1.66
C MET A 103 8.64 0.07 1.72
N ALA A 104 7.51 0.35 1.07
CA ALA A 104 6.89 1.66 1.06
C ALA A 104 6.30 2.02 2.42
N THR A 105 6.43 3.29 2.79
CA THR A 105 5.74 3.93 3.92
C THR A 105 5.22 5.30 3.50
N GLY A 106 4.17 5.80 4.18
CA GLY A 106 3.55 7.07 3.83
C GLY A 106 2.79 7.01 2.51
N TRP A 107 2.59 8.17 1.90
CA TRP A 107 1.90 8.28 0.61
C TRP A 107 2.77 7.82 -0.55
N ARG A 108 2.20 6.99 -1.43
CA ARG A 108 2.85 6.50 -2.67
C ARG A 108 1.85 6.48 -3.81
N GLN A 109 2.32 6.85 -4.99
CA GLN A 109 1.55 6.67 -6.23
C GLN A 109 1.99 5.37 -6.90
N VAL A 110 1.04 4.48 -7.16
CA VAL A 110 1.27 3.19 -7.79
C VAL A 110 0.23 2.99 -8.88
N GLY A 111 0.67 2.78 -10.11
CA GLY A 111 -0.24 2.57 -11.25
C GLY A 111 -1.22 3.73 -11.48
N GLY A 112 -0.82 4.97 -11.18
CA GLY A 112 -1.65 6.16 -11.34
C GLY A 112 -2.60 6.47 -10.17
N ALA A 113 -2.75 5.58 -9.19
CA ALA A 113 -3.55 5.80 -7.98
C ALA A 113 -2.68 6.09 -6.76
N TRP A 114 -3.19 6.89 -5.84
CA TRP A 114 -2.52 7.16 -4.56
C TRP A 114 -2.94 6.14 -3.50
N TYR A 115 -1.96 5.69 -2.73
CA TYR A 115 -2.09 4.78 -1.59
C TYR A 115 -1.37 5.35 -0.38
N TYR A 116 -1.78 4.92 0.79
CA TYR A 116 -1.09 5.25 2.03
C TYR A 116 -0.65 3.99 2.76
N PHE A 117 0.60 3.96 3.17
CA PHE A 117 1.21 2.88 3.94
C PHE A 117 1.58 3.39 5.33
N SER A 118 1.20 2.65 6.36
CA SER A 118 1.57 2.99 7.74
C SER A 118 3.09 2.97 7.95
N GLY A 119 3.55 3.38 9.11
CA GLY A 119 4.97 3.26 9.47
C GLY A 119 5.49 1.80 9.49
N SER A 120 4.59 0.81 9.62
CA SER A 120 4.91 -0.62 9.49
C SER A 120 4.83 -1.13 8.05
N GLY A 121 4.54 -0.27 7.07
CA GLY A 121 4.36 -0.62 5.66
C GLY A 121 2.98 -1.17 5.31
N ALA A 122 2.08 -1.37 6.26
CA ALA A 122 0.74 -1.89 5.98
C ALA A 122 -0.09 -0.88 5.18
N MET A 123 -0.69 -1.32 4.06
CA MET A 123 -1.57 -0.50 3.24
C MET A 123 -2.85 -0.16 4.01
N ALA A 124 -3.18 1.12 4.09
CA ALA A 124 -4.45 1.59 4.61
C ALA A 124 -5.59 1.34 3.60
N HIS A 125 -6.74 0.90 4.07
CA HIS A 125 -7.96 0.75 3.27
C HIS A 125 -9.19 0.98 4.14
N ASP A 126 -10.32 1.33 3.53
CA ASP A 126 -11.59 1.62 4.19
C ASP A 126 -11.44 2.64 5.35
N ALA A 127 -10.53 3.60 5.20
CA ALA A 127 -10.14 4.50 6.27
C ALA A 127 -9.82 5.92 5.79
N TRP A 128 -9.98 6.87 6.69
CA TRP A 128 -9.50 8.24 6.51
C TRP A 128 -8.05 8.38 7.00
N VAL A 129 -7.23 9.04 6.18
CA VAL A 129 -5.87 9.46 6.53
C VAL A 129 -5.81 10.99 6.34
N GLY A 130 -5.93 11.72 7.44
CA GLY A 130 -6.19 13.16 7.38
C GLY A 130 -7.49 13.46 6.64
N ASP A 131 -7.42 14.29 5.61
CA ASP A 131 -8.57 14.68 4.77
C ASP A 131 -8.82 13.73 3.58
N TYR A 132 -8.11 12.61 3.48
CA TYR A 132 -8.17 11.69 2.34
C TYR A 132 -8.76 10.35 2.74
N TYR A 133 -9.64 9.79 1.91
CA TYR A 133 -10.23 8.48 2.14
C TYR A 133 -9.62 7.41 1.25
N LEU A 134 -9.17 6.32 1.84
CA LEU A 134 -8.69 5.12 1.15
C LEU A 134 -9.85 4.13 1.02
N ARG A 135 -10.16 3.71 -0.20
CA ARG A 135 -11.22 2.74 -0.52
C ARG A 135 -10.82 1.33 -0.05
N SER A 136 -11.73 0.38 -0.14
CA SER A 136 -11.45 -1.04 0.17
C SER A 136 -10.30 -1.64 -0.65
N SER A 137 -10.04 -1.10 -1.84
CA SER A 137 -8.87 -1.45 -2.65
C SER A 137 -7.56 -0.82 -2.18
N GLY A 138 -7.60 0.05 -1.17
CA GLY A 138 -6.48 0.90 -0.74
C GLY A 138 -6.30 2.17 -1.56
N ALA A 139 -6.88 2.27 -2.74
CA ALA A 139 -6.74 3.45 -3.59
C ALA A 139 -7.47 4.67 -2.99
N MET A 140 -6.84 5.83 -3.02
CA MET A 140 -7.43 7.10 -2.59
C MET A 140 -8.68 7.42 -3.41
N ALA A 141 -9.75 7.80 -2.74
CA ALA A 141 -10.98 8.24 -3.38
C ALA A 141 -10.79 9.65 -3.96
N THR A 142 -11.27 9.87 -5.19
CA THR A 142 -11.32 11.18 -5.85
C THR A 142 -12.69 11.37 -6.47
N ASN A 143 -13.16 12.64 -6.56
CA ASN A 143 -14.46 13.01 -7.13
C ASN A 143 -15.60 12.09 -6.65
N ALA A 144 -15.68 11.85 -5.34
CA ALA A 144 -16.59 10.84 -4.82
C ALA A 144 -17.21 11.21 -3.49
N TRP A 145 -18.40 10.65 -3.24
CA TRP A 145 -19.01 10.65 -1.93
C TRP A 145 -18.54 9.44 -1.10
N VAL A 146 -18.12 9.70 0.12
CA VAL A 146 -17.77 8.72 1.14
C VAL A 146 -18.73 8.92 2.31
N GLY A 147 -19.82 8.18 2.31
CA GLY A 147 -20.93 8.47 3.21
C GLY A 147 -21.52 9.85 2.95
N SER A 148 -21.44 10.75 3.93
CA SER A 148 -21.88 12.15 3.84
C SER A 148 -20.74 13.15 3.50
N TYR A 149 -19.55 12.66 3.25
CA TYR A 149 -18.37 13.48 2.94
C TYR A 149 -18.05 13.42 1.45
N TYR A 150 -17.78 14.56 0.83
CA TYR A 150 -17.34 14.60 -0.57
C TYR A 150 -15.84 14.87 -0.63
N VAL A 151 -15.12 14.07 -1.42
CA VAL A 151 -13.71 14.28 -1.74
C VAL A 151 -13.58 14.78 -3.17
N GLY A 152 -12.76 15.81 -3.36
CA GLY A 152 -12.55 16.46 -4.65
C GLY A 152 -11.68 15.67 -5.62
N GLU A 153 -11.28 16.32 -6.71
CA GLU A 153 -10.42 15.75 -7.75
C GLU A 153 -9.04 15.37 -7.20
N ASP A 154 -8.53 16.18 -6.28
CA ASP A 154 -7.26 15.95 -5.57
C ASP A 154 -7.36 14.92 -4.44
N GLY A 155 -8.56 14.34 -4.23
CA GLY A 155 -8.88 13.37 -3.16
C GLY A 155 -9.16 14.01 -1.80
N LYS A 156 -9.01 15.33 -1.68
CA LYS A 156 -9.18 16.00 -0.39
C LYS A 156 -10.66 16.17 -0.06
N TRP A 157 -11.02 15.93 1.21
CA TRP A 157 -12.35 16.25 1.71
C TRP A 157 -12.65 17.73 1.59
N ILE A 158 -13.81 18.05 1.03
CA ILE A 158 -14.32 19.42 0.88
C ILE A 158 -15.44 19.62 1.92
N PRO A 159 -15.18 20.36 3.01
CA PRO A 159 -16.18 20.63 4.03
C PRO A 159 -17.40 21.35 3.44
N GLY A 160 -18.59 20.85 3.75
CA GLY A 160 -19.84 21.47 3.34
C GLY A 160 -20.20 21.31 1.86
N TYR A 161 -19.40 20.59 1.06
CA TYR A 161 -19.71 20.31 -0.34
C TYR A 161 -21.05 19.58 -0.48
N GLY A 162 -21.92 20.11 -1.32
CA GLY A 162 -23.25 19.53 -1.54
C GLY A 162 -24.15 19.49 -0.30
N LEU A 163 -23.78 20.18 0.79
CA LEU A 163 -24.68 20.37 1.91
C LEU A 163 -25.78 21.36 1.54
N VAL A 164 -26.98 20.99 1.92
CA VAL A 164 -28.18 21.81 1.74
C VAL A 164 -28.84 22.06 3.08
N TRP A 165 -29.52 23.18 3.19
CA TRP A 165 -30.37 23.48 4.35
C TRP A 165 -31.69 22.71 4.20
N TYR A 166 -31.99 21.85 5.14
CA TYR A 166 -33.18 21.00 5.16
C TYR A 166 -33.92 21.12 6.50
N LYS A 167 -35.22 21.26 6.43
CA LYS A 167 -36.11 21.18 7.60
C LYS A 167 -36.82 19.84 7.59
N SER A 168 -36.81 19.14 8.71
CA SER A 168 -37.46 17.82 8.84
C SER A 168 -38.92 17.87 8.40
N GLY A 169 -39.33 16.91 7.56
CA GLY A 169 -40.68 16.84 6.97
C GLY A 169 -40.90 17.75 5.78
N SER A 170 -39.89 18.50 5.33
CA SER A 170 -39.99 19.35 4.14
C SER A 170 -39.80 18.56 2.85
N HIS A 171 -40.55 18.88 1.80
CA HIS A 171 -40.35 18.36 0.44
C HIS A 171 -39.34 19.19 -0.37
N VAL A 172 -38.75 20.21 0.24
CA VAL A 172 -37.74 21.07 -0.42
C VAL A 172 -36.45 21.15 0.39
N TYR A 173 -35.34 21.31 -0.30
CA TYR A 173 -34.05 21.68 0.27
C TYR A 173 -33.59 23.06 -0.25
N HIS A 174 -32.61 23.65 0.41
CA HIS A 174 -32.09 24.97 0.07
C HIS A 174 -30.58 24.92 -0.07
N THR A 175 -30.05 25.38 -1.20
CA THR A 175 -28.62 25.36 -1.51
C THR A 175 -27.85 26.48 -0.79
N HIS A 176 -28.55 27.48 -0.28
CA HIS A 176 -27.99 28.56 0.53
C HIS A 176 -29.04 29.09 1.53
N LYS A 177 -28.64 30.01 2.42
CA LYS A 177 -29.53 30.69 3.35
C LYS A 177 -30.38 31.74 2.59
N CYS A 178 -31.33 31.25 1.82
CA CYS A 178 -32.29 32.11 1.14
C CYS A 178 -33.32 32.74 2.12
N ARG A 179 -34.20 33.59 1.63
CA ARG A 179 -35.22 34.25 2.45
C ARG A 179 -36.07 33.29 3.27
N THR A 180 -36.34 32.06 2.77
CA THR A 180 -37.12 31.05 3.46
C THR A 180 -36.37 30.45 4.65
N VAL A 181 -35.06 30.20 4.53
CA VAL A 181 -34.23 29.70 5.61
C VAL A 181 -33.95 30.75 6.68
N GLY A 182 -33.84 32.01 6.23
CA GLY A 182 -33.52 33.13 7.12
C GLY A 182 -32.08 33.16 7.60
N LYS A 183 -31.66 34.23 8.25
CA LYS A 183 -30.27 34.41 8.74
C LYS A 183 -29.89 33.39 9.79
N ASP A 184 -30.79 33.07 10.70
CA ASP A 184 -30.53 32.21 11.86
C ASP A 184 -30.74 30.73 11.55
N ALA A 185 -31.26 30.40 10.36
CA ALA A 185 -31.56 29.03 9.92
C ALA A 185 -32.33 28.18 10.97
N LYS A 186 -33.19 28.83 11.75
CA LYS A 186 -33.90 28.19 12.87
C LYS A 186 -34.76 27.00 12.40
N GLY A 187 -34.51 25.83 12.95
CA GLY A 187 -35.20 24.60 12.60
C GLY A 187 -34.71 23.92 11.32
N TYR A 188 -33.62 24.45 10.72
CA TYR A 188 -32.94 23.81 9.60
C TYR A 188 -31.63 23.16 10.04
N SER A 189 -31.30 22.05 9.39
CA SER A 189 -30.00 21.39 9.53
C SER A 189 -29.28 21.35 8.20
N GLN A 190 -27.96 21.42 8.22
CA GLN A 190 -27.18 21.15 7.02
C GLN A 190 -26.96 19.65 6.89
N ILE A 191 -27.41 19.08 5.78
CA ILE A 191 -27.27 17.65 5.45
C ILE A 191 -26.91 17.54 3.97
N SER A 192 -26.39 16.38 3.55
CA SER A 192 -26.14 16.17 2.12
C SER A 192 -27.44 16.19 1.32
N ILE A 193 -27.34 16.56 0.04
CA ILE A 193 -28.51 16.55 -0.84
C ILE A 193 -29.15 15.15 -0.93
N GLN A 194 -28.33 14.10 -0.94
CA GLN A 194 -28.80 12.72 -0.94
C GLN A 194 -29.58 12.37 0.34
N GLU A 195 -29.10 12.86 1.49
CA GLU A 195 -29.79 12.65 2.75
C GLU A 195 -31.09 13.44 2.80
N ALA A 196 -31.13 14.67 2.28
CA ALA A 196 -32.36 15.45 2.16
C ALA A 196 -33.38 14.72 1.26
N GLN A 197 -32.93 14.15 0.15
CA GLN A 197 -33.76 13.37 -0.77
C GLN A 197 -34.30 12.07 -0.11
N ARG A 198 -33.45 11.35 0.61
CA ARG A 198 -33.91 10.17 1.39
C ARG A 198 -34.96 10.52 2.43
N ARG A 199 -34.90 11.71 3.01
CA ARG A 199 -35.89 12.23 3.97
C ARG A 199 -37.12 12.84 3.30
N GLY A 200 -37.27 12.74 1.99
CA GLY A 200 -38.46 13.14 1.23
C GLY A 200 -38.35 14.48 0.52
N ALA A 201 -37.21 15.16 0.54
CA ALA A 201 -37.03 16.36 -0.27
C ALA A 201 -36.92 15.98 -1.75
N SER A 202 -37.86 16.45 -2.58
CA SER A 202 -37.92 16.10 -4.00
C SER A 202 -37.45 17.21 -4.92
N ARG A 203 -37.23 18.42 -4.42
CA ARG A 203 -36.86 19.59 -5.25
C ARG A 203 -36.12 20.65 -4.44
N GLU A 204 -35.34 21.47 -5.16
CA GLU A 204 -34.79 22.71 -4.61
C GLU A 204 -35.87 23.81 -4.39
N CYS A 205 -35.63 24.63 -3.40
CA CYS A 205 -36.48 25.77 -3.10
C CYS A 205 -36.48 26.78 -4.27
N LYS A 206 -37.66 27.24 -4.68
CA LYS A 206 -37.81 28.22 -5.76
C LYS A 206 -37.01 29.50 -5.53
N ASN A 207 -36.89 29.98 -4.27
CA ASN A 207 -36.10 31.16 -3.94
C ASN A 207 -34.57 30.94 -4.07
N CYS A 208 -34.12 29.67 -4.04
CA CYS A 208 -32.71 29.33 -4.27
C CYS A 208 -32.39 29.29 -5.78
N GLN A 209 -33.35 28.89 -6.59
CA GLN A 209 -33.20 28.81 -8.07
C GLN A 209 -33.11 30.16 -8.75
N GLN A 210 -33.49 31.27 -8.08
CA GLN A 210 -33.56 32.62 -8.69
C GLN A 210 -32.26 33.44 -8.58
N ILE A 211 -31.19 32.86 -8.00
CA ILE A 211 -29.91 33.54 -7.72
C ILE A 211 -28.76 32.83 -8.46
N GLY A 212 -29.05 32.22 -9.60
CA GLY A 212 -28.03 31.59 -10.48
C GLY A 212 -27.71 32.51 -11.67
#